data_b19e4408adab62077b98b29538915eff
#
_entry.id   b19e4408adab62077b98b29538915eff
#
_cell.length_a   1.000
_cell.length_b   1.000
_cell.length_c   1.000
_cell.angle_alpha   90.00
_cell.angle_beta   90.00
_cell.angle_gamma   90.00
#
_symmetry.space_group_name_H-M   'P 1'
#
loop_
_entity.id
_entity.type
_entity.pdbx_description
1 polymer ?
#
loop_
_entity_poly.entity_id
_entity_poly.type
_entity_poly.pdbx_seq_one_letter_code
_entity_poly.pdbx_strand_id
1 'polypeptide(L)'
;GALIMTTSKALARKIDRAVFPGEQGGPHVNVFAALSIALKIAQTKEFSQLQTQIIKNCFAFTNRFIERGFKIPFGGTDSHLMNLNTKSVTGPDGTTLSGDMAARILDLAGIVVNRNTIPGDRSPLNPNGVRMGTPWITQRGFDEKDCIKLADIIADLLEASTPYKQKSSSGLNRRAKINFETLEEARIKVRDMAEKAGIDYETTEHGYPHFFYLDDKAKTDKERVAFEVKDDKIEQFFNMVSSSNVGALKDGDSQATKIHTPQGDVLGMLSKVNSEHFRLSVPAEQAGLTAAWLRDLGDGFVQADDDILRKFTGPISMVESSEEAFPQSDEDPISSEKPYYLGMGEGKGEA
;
A
#
# COMPACT_ATOMS: atom_id res chain seq x y z
N GLY A 1 -26.46 6.82 11.32
CA GLY A 1 -27.73 6.57 11.96
C GLY A 1 -28.20 5.16 11.72
N ALA A 2 -29.14 4.70 12.53
CA ALA A 2 -29.74 3.39 12.41
C ALA A 2 -31.25 3.43 12.71
N LEU A 3 -31.96 2.42 12.22
CA LEU A 3 -33.37 2.21 12.53
C LEU A 3 -33.56 0.85 13.19
N ILE A 4 -34.35 0.81 14.25
CA ILE A 4 -34.83 -0.42 14.83
C ILE A 4 -36.35 -0.48 14.62
N MET A 5 -36.81 -1.53 13.94
CA MET A 5 -38.23 -1.70 13.59
C MET A 5 -38.80 -2.95 14.21
N THR A 6 -40.05 -2.86 14.68
CA THR A 6 -40.80 -4.02 15.20
C THR A 6 -42.30 -3.81 15.04
N THR A 7 -43.04 -4.87 14.82
CA THR A 7 -44.52 -4.88 14.81
C THR A 7 -45.11 -5.08 16.19
N SER A 8 -44.32 -5.52 17.18
CA SER A 8 -44.75 -5.76 18.54
C SER A 8 -44.78 -4.47 19.36
N LYS A 9 -45.95 -4.00 19.77
CA LYS A 9 -46.11 -2.83 20.66
C LYS A 9 -45.38 -3.00 22.01
N ALA A 10 -45.33 -4.20 22.54
CA ALA A 10 -44.65 -4.47 23.81
C ALA A 10 -43.14 -4.37 23.65
N LEU A 11 -42.57 -4.85 22.52
CA LEU A 11 -41.15 -4.76 22.23
C LEU A 11 -40.76 -3.33 21.88
N ALA A 12 -41.58 -2.59 21.12
CA ALA A 12 -41.34 -1.19 20.80
C ALA A 12 -41.10 -0.36 22.09
N ARG A 13 -41.96 -0.47 23.09
CA ARG A 13 -41.80 0.22 24.38
C ARG A 13 -40.51 -0.13 25.12
N LYS A 14 -40.05 -1.38 25.01
CA LYS A 14 -38.77 -1.79 25.61
C LYS A 14 -37.57 -1.21 24.86
N ILE A 15 -37.65 -1.21 23.53
CA ILE A 15 -36.62 -0.61 22.65
C ILE A 15 -36.52 0.90 22.88
N ASP A 16 -37.66 1.62 22.88
CA ASP A 16 -37.68 3.07 23.12
C ASP A 16 -37.00 3.43 24.45
N ARG A 17 -37.31 2.67 25.52
CA ARG A 17 -36.71 2.90 26.84
C ARG A 17 -35.23 2.52 26.87
N ALA A 18 -34.84 1.48 26.17
CA ALA A 18 -33.43 1.06 26.09
C ALA A 18 -32.59 2.08 25.28
N VAL A 19 -33.17 2.63 24.20
CA VAL A 19 -32.50 3.66 23.41
C VAL A 19 -32.44 4.97 24.19
N PHE A 20 -33.56 5.48 24.68
CA PHE A 20 -33.61 6.71 25.46
C PHE A 20 -34.53 6.52 26.69
N PRO A 21 -34.04 6.81 27.91
CA PRO A 21 -32.72 7.35 28.26
C PRO A 21 -31.64 6.29 28.53
N GLY A 22 -31.81 5.03 28.12
CA GLY A 22 -30.90 3.95 28.47
C GLY A 22 -29.49 4.12 27.91
N GLU A 23 -29.35 4.04 26.60
CA GLU A 23 -28.04 4.04 25.90
C GLU A 23 -27.71 5.37 25.22
N GLN A 24 -28.71 6.21 24.90
CA GLN A 24 -28.58 7.44 24.15
C GLN A 24 -29.04 8.66 24.96
N GLY A 25 -28.57 9.85 24.58
CA GLY A 25 -28.99 11.14 25.13
C GLY A 25 -29.71 12.02 24.10
N GLY A 26 -29.35 13.31 24.03
CA GLY A 26 -29.95 14.27 23.09
C GLY A 26 -29.80 13.83 21.65
N PRO A 27 -30.89 13.86 20.84
CA PRO A 27 -30.87 13.37 19.47
C PRO A 27 -30.13 14.33 18.53
N HIS A 28 -29.36 13.75 17.60
CA HIS A 28 -28.81 14.47 16.47
C HIS A 28 -29.86 14.59 15.34
N VAL A 29 -30.68 15.65 15.39
CA VAL A 29 -31.83 15.83 14.49
C VAL A 29 -31.41 15.90 13.01
N ASN A 30 -30.22 16.47 12.73
CA ASN A 30 -29.63 16.46 11.37
C ASN A 30 -29.46 15.05 10.81
N VAL A 31 -29.15 14.06 11.66
CA VAL A 31 -29.04 12.65 11.26
C VAL A 31 -30.41 12.09 10.85
N PHE A 32 -31.50 12.48 11.49
CA PHE A 32 -32.85 12.07 11.10
C PHE A 32 -33.22 12.61 9.70
N ALA A 33 -32.88 13.87 9.43
CA ALA A 33 -33.09 14.45 8.10
C ALA A 33 -32.28 13.72 7.04
N ALA A 34 -31.00 13.45 7.29
CA ALA A 34 -30.14 12.69 6.39
C ALA A 34 -30.66 11.27 6.16
N LEU A 35 -31.10 10.57 7.21
CA LEU A 35 -31.70 9.24 7.11
C LEU A 35 -32.98 9.24 6.29
N SER A 36 -33.84 10.25 6.43
CA SER A 36 -35.05 10.40 5.63
C SER A 36 -34.75 10.53 4.14
N ILE A 37 -33.71 11.30 3.78
CA ILE A 37 -33.26 11.44 2.39
C ILE A 37 -32.69 10.12 1.88
N ALA A 38 -31.83 9.45 2.67
CA ALA A 38 -31.26 8.16 2.30
C ALA A 38 -32.34 7.10 2.03
N LEU A 39 -33.36 7.04 2.87
CA LEU A 39 -34.50 6.12 2.69
C LEU A 39 -35.34 6.48 1.44
N LYS A 40 -35.48 7.77 1.14
CA LYS A 40 -36.17 8.21 -0.08
C LYS A 40 -35.39 7.82 -1.34
N ILE A 41 -34.08 7.96 -1.32
CA ILE A 41 -33.19 7.52 -2.40
C ILE A 41 -33.28 5.98 -2.55
N ALA A 42 -33.28 5.23 -1.46
CA ALA A 42 -33.38 3.77 -1.48
C ALA A 42 -34.68 3.23 -2.11
N GLN A 43 -35.70 4.06 -2.25
CA GLN A 43 -36.97 3.69 -2.93
C GLN A 43 -36.92 3.92 -4.45
N THR A 44 -35.86 4.53 -4.97
CA THR A 44 -35.77 4.84 -6.40
C THR A 44 -35.39 3.62 -7.24
N LYS A 45 -35.72 3.67 -8.54
CA LYS A 45 -35.35 2.63 -9.48
C LYS A 45 -33.83 2.59 -9.69
N GLU A 46 -33.20 3.73 -9.72
CA GLU A 46 -31.75 3.91 -9.87
C GLU A 46 -30.99 3.22 -8.73
N PHE A 47 -31.46 3.38 -7.50
CA PHE A 47 -30.87 2.68 -6.36
C PHE A 47 -31.02 1.17 -6.47
N SER A 48 -32.19 0.67 -6.90
CA SER A 48 -32.41 -0.76 -7.13
C SER A 48 -31.48 -1.30 -8.22
N GLN A 49 -31.28 -0.55 -9.31
CA GLN A 49 -30.33 -0.91 -10.35
C GLN A 49 -28.89 -0.94 -9.84
N LEU A 50 -28.50 0.07 -9.05
CA LEU A 50 -27.19 0.10 -8.39
C LEU A 50 -26.96 -1.14 -7.53
N GLN A 51 -27.93 -1.52 -6.67
CA GLN A 51 -27.81 -2.70 -5.83
C GLN A 51 -27.66 -3.99 -6.65
N THR A 52 -28.39 -4.09 -7.76
CA THR A 52 -28.28 -5.22 -8.69
C THR A 52 -26.89 -5.29 -9.31
N GLN A 53 -26.33 -4.14 -9.73
CA GLN A 53 -25.00 -4.07 -10.30
C GLN A 53 -23.91 -4.40 -9.26
N ILE A 54 -24.06 -3.94 -8.01
CA ILE A 54 -23.14 -4.28 -6.91
C ILE A 54 -23.02 -5.80 -6.74
N ILE A 55 -24.15 -6.51 -6.74
CA ILE A 55 -24.15 -7.99 -6.59
C ILE A 55 -23.49 -8.66 -7.79
N LYS A 56 -23.82 -8.23 -9.03
CA LYS A 56 -23.18 -8.75 -10.25
C LYS A 56 -21.68 -8.55 -10.24
N ASN A 57 -21.23 -7.37 -9.87
CA ASN A 57 -19.84 -7.03 -9.75
C ASN A 57 -19.14 -7.92 -8.70
N CYS A 58 -19.74 -8.11 -7.53
CA CYS A 58 -19.19 -8.94 -6.48
C CYS A 58 -19.11 -10.42 -6.90
N PHE A 59 -20.10 -10.90 -7.62
CA PHE A 59 -20.11 -12.25 -8.17
C PHE A 59 -19.00 -12.46 -9.21
N ALA A 60 -18.85 -11.55 -10.19
CA ALA A 60 -17.78 -11.59 -11.19
C ALA A 60 -16.38 -11.51 -10.54
N PHE A 61 -16.22 -10.60 -9.59
CA PHE A 61 -14.99 -10.41 -8.80
C PHE A 61 -14.61 -11.69 -8.04
N THR A 62 -15.57 -12.31 -7.38
CA THR A 62 -15.36 -13.54 -6.59
C THR A 62 -15.03 -14.74 -7.48
N ASN A 63 -15.76 -14.91 -8.57
CA ASN A 63 -15.51 -16.00 -9.51
C ASN A 63 -14.13 -15.91 -10.14
N ARG A 64 -13.64 -14.69 -10.42
CA ARG A 64 -12.30 -14.51 -10.95
C ARG A 64 -11.23 -15.02 -9.98
N PHE A 65 -11.36 -14.80 -8.68
CA PHE A 65 -10.46 -15.39 -7.69
C PHE A 65 -10.54 -16.92 -7.65
N ILE A 66 -11.72 -17.50 -7.81
CA ILE A 66 -11.88 -18.96 -7.88
C ILE A 66 -11.16 -19.51 -9.12
N GLU A 67 -11.31 -18.87 -10.28
CA GLU A 67 -10.62 -19.21 -11.52
C GLU A 67 -9.09 -19.12 -11.38
N ARG A 68 -8.60 -18.15 -10.60
CA ARG A 68 -7.19 -17.99 -10.25
C ARG A 68 -6.71 -18.98 -9.18
N GLY A 69 -7.56 -19.88 -8.70
CA GLY A 69 -7.20 -20.93 -7.75
C GLY A 69 -7.27 -20.52 -6.26
N PHE A 70 -7.75 -19.32 -5.96
CA PHE A 70 -7.94 -18.90 -4.57
C PHE A 70 -9.16 -19.57 -3.94
N LYS A 71 -9.04 -19.90 -2.66
CA LYS A 71 -10.15 -20.46 -1.88
C LYS A 71 -11.03 -19.35 -1.34
N ILE A 72 -12.34 -19.46 -1.61
CA ILE A 72 -13.35 -18.55 -1.09
C ILE A 72 -14.13 -19.30 0.01
N PRO A 73 -14.18 -18.78 1.25
CA PRO A 73 -15.05 -19.31 2.28
C PRO A 73 -16.50 -19.44 1.78
N PHE A 74 -17.12 -20.55 2.08
CA PHE A 74 -18.51 -20.87 1.66
C PHE A 74 -18.69 -21.08 0.14
N GLY A 75 -17.62 -21.08 -0.65
CA GLY A 75 -17.64 -21.39 -2.09
C GLY A 75 -18.08 -20.24 -3.01
N GLY A 76 -18.28 -19.04 -2.50
CA GLY A 76 -18.70 -17.90 -3.32
C GLY A 76 -19.38 -16.80 -2.51
N THR A 77 -20.16 -15.96 -3.22
CA THR A 77 -20.98 -14.91 -2.62
C THR A 77 -22.29 -14.70 -3.41
N ASP A 78 -23.34 -14.35 -2.69
CA ASP A 78 -24.61 -13.87 -3.23
C ASP A 78 -24.93 -12.44 -2.74
N SER A 79 -23.93 -11.76 -2.18
CA SER A 79 -24.06 -10.43 -1.59
C SER A 79 -23.06 -9.43 -2.19
N HIS A 80 -22.94 -8.28 -1.56
CA HIS A 80 -21.99 -7.22 -1.92
C HIS A 80 -20.58 -7.43 -1.35
N LEU A 81 -20.37 -8.49 -0.57
CA LEU A 81 -19.13 -8.79 0.14
C LEU A 81 -18.61 -10.19 -0.19
N MET A 82 -17.30 -10.35 -0.16
CA MET A 82 -16.64 -11.65 -0.19
C MET A 82 -15.46 -11.68 0.79
N ASN A 83 -15.09 -12.88 1.22
CA ASN A 83 -13.85 -13.12 1.94
C ASN A 83 -12.91 -13.98 1.08
N LEU A 84 -11.66 -13.55 0.97
CA LEU A 84 -10.60 -14.31 0.31
C LEU A 84 -9.76 -15.05 1.36
N ASN A 85 -9.51 -16.34 1.18
CA ASN A 85 -8.59 -17.10 2.02
C ASN A 85 -7.15 -16.92 1.53
N THR A 86 -6.33 -16.24 2.32
CA THR A 86 -4.94 -15.93 1.94
C THR A 86 -3.96 -17.08 2.15
N LYS A 87 -4.38 -18.19 2.80
CA LYS A 87 -3.54 -19.38 3.02
C LYS A 87 -3.16 -20.11 1.74
N SER A 88 -3.80 -19.81 0.60
CA SER A 88 -3.40 -20.34 -0.71
C SER A 88 -2.00 -19.88 -1.14
N VAL A 89 -1.53 -18.74 -0.62
CA VAL A 89 -0.19 -18.23 -0.88
C VAL A 89 0.76 -18.73 0.22
N THR A 90 1.82 -19.43 -0.20
CA THR A 90 2.75 -20.10 0.73
C THR A 90 4.19 -19.79 0.32
N GLY A 91 5.00 -19.38 1.27
CA GLY A 91 6.42 -19.14 1.09
C GLY A 91 7.26 -20.44 1.06
N PRO A 92 8.55 -20.32 0.74
CA PRO A 92 9.46 -21.48 0.63
C PRO A 92 9.62 -22.29 1.93
N ASP A 93 9.44 -21.65 3.08
CA ASP A 93 9.51 -22.29 4.41
C ASP A 93 8.18 -22.93 4.85
N GLY A 94 7.18 -22.96 3.99
CA GLY A 94 5.83 -23.43 4.28
C GLY A 94 4.96 -22.44 5.06
N THR A 95 5.43 -21.22 5.27
CA THR A 95 4.63 -20.15 5.91
C THR A 95 3.54 -19.66 4.97
N THR A 96 2.30 -19.64 5.44
CA THR A 96 1.18 -19.11 4.67
C THR A 96 1.03 -17.60 4.87
N LEU A 97 0.58 -16.91 3.82
CA LEU A 97 0.26 -15.48 3.88
C LEU A 97 -0.86 -15.23 4.91
N SER A 98 -0.68 -14.27 5.79
CA SER A 98 -1.72 -13.83 6.72
C SER A 98 -2.60 -12.76 6.10
N GLY A 99 -3.85 -12.65 6.55
CA GLY A 99 -4.74 -11.57 6.15
C GLY A 99 -4.21 -10.18 6.50
N ASP A 100 -3.43 -10.06 7.58
CA ASP A 100 -2.76 -8.81 7.94
C ASP A 100 -1.71 -8.40 6.89
N MET A 101 -0.82 -9.32 6.51
CA MET A 101 0.20 -9.04 5.50
C MET A 101 -0.41 -8.80 4.12
N ALA A 102 -1.42 -9.60 3.73
CA ALA A 102 -2.15 -9.40 2.49
C ALA A 102 -2.79 -8.00 2.42
N ALA A 103 -3.48 -7.59 3.48
CA ALA A 103 -4.11 -6.26 3.52
C ALA A 103 -3.08 -5.13 3.42
N ARG A 104 -1.90 -5.26 4.06
CA ARG A 104 -0.82 -4.26 3.98
C ARG A 104 -0.20 -4.17 2.59
N ILE A 105 0.04 -5.31 1.93
CA ILE A 105 0.59 -5.34 0.57
C ILE A 105 -0.40 -4.72 -0.42
N LEU A 106 -1.70 -5.01 -0.28
CA LEU A 106 -2.73 -4.40 -1.11
C LEU A 106 -2.83 -2.88 -0.87
N ASP A 107 -2.69 -2.43 0.38
CA ASP A 107 -2.68 -1.01 0.75
C ASP A 107 -1.51 -0.25 0.09
N LEU A 108 -0.33 -0.87 0.00
CA LEU A 108 0.81 -0.32 -0.74
C LEU A 108 0.50 -0.06 -2.22
N ALA A 109 -0.36 -0.87 -2.82
CA ALA A 109 -0.83 -0.68 -4.19
C ALA A 109 -2.05 0.25 -4.31
N GLY A 110 -2.50 0.88 -3.22
CA GLY A 110 -3.68 1.75 -3.19
C GLY A 110 -5.01 1.01 -3.09
N ILE A 111 -5.00 -0.29 -2.75
CA ILE A 111 -6.20 -1.13 -2.63
C ILE A 111 -6.52 -1.34 -1.15
N VAL A 112 -7.43 -0.53 -0.61
CA VAL A 112 -7.81 -0.57 0.81
C VAL A 112 -8.83 -1.69 1.06
N VAL A 113 -8.45 -2.64 1.91
CA VAL A 113 -9.27 -3.81 2.27
C VAL A 113 -9.21 -4.07 3.79
N ASN A 114 -10.06 -4.97 4.27
CA ASN A 114 -10.06 -5.36 5.68
C ASN A 114 -9.45 -6.75 5.85
N ARG A 115 -8.48 -6.88 6.76
CA ARG A 115 -8.13 -8.20 7.30
C ARG A 115 -9.33 -8.76 8.06
N ASN A 116 -9.63 -10.04 7.86
CA ASN A 116 -10.82 -10.67 8.43
C ASN A 116 -10.56 -12.13 8.81
N THR A 117 -11.20 -12.59 9.89
CA THR A 117 -11.21 -14.01 10.19
C THR A 117 -12.05 -14.78 9.17
N ILE A 118 -11.64 -16.02 8.92
CA ILE A 118 -12.35 -16.98 8.07
C ILE A 118 -12.62 -18.25 8.89
N PRO A 119 -13.53 -19.14 8.45
CA PRO A 119 -13.76 -20.41 9.12
C PRO A 119 -12.46 -21.18 9.37
N GLY A 120 -12.27 -21.62 10.62
CA GLY A 120 -11.07 -22.33 11.08
C GLY A 120 -9.97 -21.44 11.66
N ASP A 121 -10.13 -20.12 11.67
CA ASP A 121 -9.23 -19.22 12.39
C ASP A 121 -9.47 -19.30 13.90
N ARG A 122 -8.37 -19.37 14.66
CA ARG A 122 -8.42 -19.53 16.13
C ARG A 122 -8.52 -18.21 16.87
N SER A 123 -8.13 -17.10 16.23
CA SER A 123 -8.06 -15.78 16.87
C SER A 123 -8.24 -14.66 15.85
N PRO A 124 -9.00 -13.62 16.18
CA PRO A 124 -9.12 -12.42 15.36
C PRO A 124 -7.80 -11.60 15.26
N LEU A 125 -6.83 -11.87 16.15
CA LEU A 125 -5.51 -11.23 16.11
C LEU A 125 -4.62 -11.79 15.00
N ASN A 126 -4.91 -13.01 14.51
CA ASN A 126 -4.15 -13.68 13.45
C ASN A 126 -5.08 -14.15 12.32
N PRO A 127 -5.78 -13.24 11.65
CA PRO A 127 -6.74 -13.58 10.61
C PRO A 127 -6.01 -14.12 9.37
N ASN A 128 -6.70 -15.02 8.65
CA ASN A 128 -6.20 -15.56 7.38
C ASN A 128 -7.12 -15.23 6.20
N GLY A 129 -7.94 -14.23 6.35
CA GLY A 129 -8.82 -13.74 5.32
C GLY A 129 -8.66 -12.25 5.07
N VAL A 130 -9.07 -11.86 3.87
CA VAL A 130 -9.26 -10.46 3.46
C VAL A 130 -10.69 -10.31 3.00
N ARG A 131 -11.41 -9.34 3.59
CA ARG A 131 -12.77 -9.00 3.23
C ARG A 131 -12.78 -7.84 2.25
N MET A 132 -13.47 -8.02 1.16
CA MET A 132 -13.63 -7.03 0.08
C MET A 132 -15.11 -6.88 -0.28
N GLY A 133 -15.47 -5.74 -0.87
CA GLY A 133 -16.82 -5.48 -1.32
C GLY A 133 -16.85 -4.49 -2.47
N THR A 134 -17.91 -4.53 -3.25
CA THR A 134 -18.03 -3.78 -4.51
C THR A 134 -18.91 -2.52 -4.48
N PRO A 135 -19.57 -2.10 -3.36
CA PRO A 135 -20.44 -0.93 -3.37
C PRO A 135 -19.75 0.35 -3.84
N TRP A 136 -18.58 0.69 -3.31
CA TRP A 136 -17.86 1.91 -3.62
C TRP A 136 -17.41 2.00 -5.08
N ILE A 137 -16.81 0.93 -5.59
CA ILE A 137 -16.31 0.90 -6.96
C ILE A 137 -17.48 0.88 -7.96
N THR A 138 -18.59 0.21 -7.63
CA THR A 138 -19.81 0.23 -8.47
C THR A 138 -20.43 1.63 -8.53
N GLN A 139 -20.48 2.37 -7.42
CA GLN A 139 -20.92 3.76 -7.42
C GLN A 139 -20.06 4.68 -8.30
N ARG A 140 -18.81 4.31 -8.52
CA ARG A 140 -17.85 5.01 -9.39
C ARG A 140 -17.89 4.53 -10.84
N GLY A 141 -18.84 3.65 -11.19
CA GLY A 141 -19.07 3.21 -12.54
C GLY A 141 -18.36 1.93 -12.96
N PHE A 142 -17.73 1.19 -12.04
CA PHE A 142 -17.14 -0.11 -12.34
C PHE A 142 -18.23 -1.11 -12.73
N ASP A 143 -17.97 -1.86 -13.78
CA ASP A 143 -18.75 -3.00 -14.23
C ASP A 143 -18.08 -4.33 -13.89
N GLU A 144 -18.65 -5.45 -14.35
CA GLU A 144 -18.11 -6.79 -14.14
C GLU A 144 -16.71 -6.95 -14.74
N LYS A 145 -16.42 -6.29 -15.86
CA LYS A 145 -15.10 -6.38 -16.54
C LYS A 145 -14.03 -5.64 -15.74
N ASP A 146 -14.36 -4.48 -15.20
CA ASP A 146 -13.45 -3.73 -14.34
C ASP A 146 -13.18 -4.51 -13.05
N CYS A 147 -14.20 -5.15 -12.48
CA CYS A 147 -14.05 -6.00 -11.29
C CYS A 147 -13.18 -7.24 -11.56
N ILE A 148 -13.28 -7.87 -12.73
CA ILE A 148 -12.40 -8.97 -13.14
C ILE A 148 -10.95 -8.48 -13.23
N LYS A 149 -10.69 -7.34 -13.85
CA LYS A 149 -9.34 -6.74 -13.93
C LYS A 149 -8.77 -6.44 -12.55
N LEU A 150 -9.58 -5.87 -11.66
CA LEU A 150 -9.15 -5.59 -10.29
C LEU A 150 -8.84 -6.89 -9.52
N ALA A 151 -9.63 -7.96 -9.73
CA ALA A 151 -9.35 -9.25 -9.14
C ALA A 151 -8.01 -9.84 -9.64
N ASP A 152 -7.69 -9.66 -10.92
CA ASP A 152 -6.40 -10.09 -11.48
C ASP A 152 -5.23 -9.31 -10.85
N ILE A 153 -5.34 -7.99 -10.72
CA ILE A 153 -4.30 -7.16 -10.06
C ILE A 153 -4.08 -7.62 -8.62
N ILE A 154 -5.15 -7.86 -7.87
CA ILE A 154 -5.06 -8.35 -6.48
C ILE A 154 -4.43 -9.74 -6.43
N ALA A 155 -4.82 -10.64 -7.32
CA ALA A 155 -4.27 -11.99 -7.38
C ALA A 155 -2.77 -11.96 -7.69
N ASP A 156 -2.34 -11.17 -8.67
CA ASP A 156 -0.93 -10.99 -9.04
C ASP A 156 -0.10 -10.50 -7.85
N LEU A 157 -0.59 -9.48 -7.11
CA LEU A 157 0.07 -8.97 -5.91
C LEU A 157 0.21 -10.04 -4.82
N LEU A 158 -0.85 -10.79 -4.56
CA LEU A 158 -0.83 -11.82 -3.53
C LEU A 158 0.07 -13.00 -3.92
N GLU A 159 0.03 -13.44 -5.18
CA GLU A 159 0.87 -14.53 -5.72
C GLU A 159 2.36 -14.15 -5.77
N ALA A 160 2.68 -12.88 -6.04
CA ALA A 160 4.04 -12.35 -6.01
C ALA A 160 4.59 -12.12 -4.59
N SER A 161 3.75 -12.31 -3.56
CA SER A 161 4.15 -12.14 -2.17
C SER A 161 4.82 -13.39 -1.64
N THR A 162 5.95 -13.24 -0.96
CA THR A 162 6.70 -14.32 -0.31
C THR A 162 6.51 -14.25 1.21
N PRO A 163 5.62 -15.07 1.79
CA PRO A 163 5.46 -15.16 3.24
C PRO A 163 6.66 -15.85 3.90
N TYR A 164 7.01 -15.41 5.09
CA TYR A 164 8.08 -16.01 5.92
C TYR A 164 7.84 -15.78 7.41
N LYS A 165 8.55 -16.54 8.26
CA LYS A 165 8.55 -16.37 9.71
C LYS A 165 9.72 -15.50 10.15
N GLN A 166 9.44 -14.56 11.03
CA GLN A 166 10.43 -13.72 11.66
C GLN A 166 10.35 -13.84 13.18
N LYS A 167 11.49 -14.08 13.82
CA LYS A 167 11.59 -14.09 15.28
C LYS A 167 11.55 -12.65 15.82
N SER A 168 10.74 -12.41 16.83
CA SER A 168 10.66 -11.15 17.56
C SER A 168 10.65 -11.41 19.07
N SER A 169 10.71 -10.37 19.87
CA SER A 169 10.57 -10.46 21.33
C SER A 169 9.26 -11.10 21.79
N SER A 170 8.18 -10.96 20.98
CA SER A 170 6.87 -11.55 21.25
C SER A 170 6.65 -12.95 20.65
N GLY A 171 7.68 -13.53 20.00
CA GLY A 171 7.62 -14.86 19.40
C GLY A 171 7.82 -14.86 17.87
N LEU A 172 7.34 -15.90 17.20
CA LEU A 172 7.41 -16.04 15.75
C LEU A 172 6.24 -15.31 15.10
N ASN A 173 6.52 -14.27 14.33
CA ASN A 173 5.54 -13.51 13.56
C ASN A 173 5.59 -13.89 12.09
N ARG A 174 4.43 -13.96 11.45
CA ARG A 174 4.32 -14.08 10.00
C ARG A 174 4.55 -12.70 9.37
N ARG A 175 5.40 -12.67 8.36
CA ARG A 175 5.72 -11.51 7.53
C ARG A 175 5.58 -11.90 6.08
N ALA A 176 5.61 -10.93 5.19
CA ALA A 176 5.70 -11.15 3.76
C ALA A 176 6.48 -10.02 3.11
N LYS A 177 7.13 -10.35 2.00
CA LYS A 177 7.70 -9.37 1.08
C LYS A 177 7.13 -9.59 -0.30
N ILE A 178 7.19 -8.53 -1.12
CA ILE A 178 6.70 -8.52 -2.48
C ILE A 178 7.81 -8.10 -3.44
N ASN A 179 7.73 -8.57 -4.67
CA ASN A 179 8.58 -8.10 -5.76
C ASN A 179 8.24 -6.64 -6.10
N PHE A 180 9.27 -5.81 -6.26
CA PHE A 180 9.12 -4.38 -6.54
C PHE A 180 8.39 -4.11 -7.87
N GLU A 181 8.79 -4.78 -8.93
CA GLU A 181 8.22 -4.56 -10.26
C GLU A 181 6.73 -4.88 -10.29
N THR A 182 6.33 -6.00 -9.68
CA THR A 182 4.90 -6.39 -9.57
C THR A 182 4.11 -5.37 -8.76
N LEU A 183 4.69 -4.83 -7.68
CA LEU A 183 4.04 -3.79 -6.87
C LEU A 183 3.83 -2.51 -7.67
N GLU A 184 4.87 -2.04 -8.38
CA GLU A 184 4.81 -0.81 -9.15
C GLU A 184 3.86 -0.91 -10.36
N GLU A 185 3.89 -2.04 -11.09
CA GLU A 185 2.93 -2.29 -12.16
C GLU A 185 1.48 -2.28 -11.65
N ALA A 186 1.24 -2.86 -10.47
CA ALA A 186 -0.07 -2.86 -9.86
C ALA A 186 -0.51 -1.44 -9.45
N ARG A 187 0.40 -0.64 -8.89
CA ARG A 187 0.14 0.77 -8.55
C ARG A 187 -0.31 1.58 -9.76
N ILE A 188 0.42 1.45 -10.89
CA ILE A 188 0.06 2.14 -12.14
C ILE A 188 -1.32 1.69 -12.62
N LYS A 189 -1.59 0.38 -12.66
CA LYS A 189 -2.89 -0.15 -13.07
C LYS A 189 -4.04 0.33 -12.17
N VAL A 190 -3.81 0.41 -10.86
CA VAL A 190 -4.80 0.90 -9.89
C VAL A 190 -5.04 2.39 -10.07
N ARG A 191 -3.98 3.20 -10.24
CA ARG A 191 -4.09 4.62 -10.56
C ARG A 191 -4.95 4.85 -11.81
N ASP A 192 -4.62 4.17 -12.91
CA ASP A 192 -5.33 4.33 -14.18
C ASP A 192 -6.82 3.94 -14.07
N MET A 193 -7.13 2.88 -13.29
CA MET A 193 -8.50 2.49 -13.00
C MET A 193 -9.24 3.55 -12.16
N ALA A 194 -8.56 4.14 -11.19
CA ALA A 194 -9.14 5.16 -10.32
C ALA A 194 -9.34 6.50 -11.04
N GLU A 195 -8.39 6.91 -11.89
CA GLU A 195 -8.53 8.09 -12.76
C GLU A 195 -9.73 7.95 -13.71
N LYS A 196 -9.88 6.79 -14.34
CA LYS A 196 -11.05 6.47 -15.17
C LYS A 196 -12.36 6.56 -14.38
N ALA A 197 -12.33 6.29 -13.08
CA ALA A 197 -13.46 6.41 -12.16
C ALA A 197 -13.63 7.84 -11.59
N GLY A 198 -12.92 8.83 -12.12
CA GLY A 198 -13.02 10.24 -11.75
C GLY A 198 -12.32 10.59 -10.42
N ILE A 199 -11.31 9.84 -10.02
CA ILE A 199 -10.46 10.20 -8.88
C ILE A 199 -9.30 11.03 -9.41
N ASP A 200 -9.15 12.24 -8.85
CA ASP A 200 -8.04 13.13 -9.12
C ASP A 200 -6.85 12.77 -8.21
N TYR A 201 -5.69 12.54 -8.82
CA TYR A 201 -4.42 12.29 -8.14
C TYR A 201 -3.47 13.49 -8.18
N GLU A 202 -3.95 14.67 -8.61
CA GLU A 202 -3.11 15.86 -8.55
C GLU A 202 -2.67 16.12 -7.10
N THR A 203 -1.39 16.40 -6.95
CA THR A 203 -0.81 16.77 -5.68
C THR A 203 -1.43 18.05 -5.18
N THR A 204 -2.10 17.99 -4.04
CA THR A 204 -2.61 19.18 -3.36
C THR A 204 -1.44 20.02 -2.86
N GLU A 205 -1.69 21.32 -2.60
CA GLU A 205 -0.71 22.24 -2.01
C GLU A 205 -0.10 21.72 -0.70
N HIS A 206 -0.78 20.80 -0.03
CA HIS A 206 -0.31 20.17 1.21
C HIS A 206 0.69 19.04 0.98
N GLY A 207 0.94 18.66 -0.27
CA GLY A 207 1.91 17.64 -0.59
C GLY A 207 1.66 16.26 0.01
N TYR A 208 0.43 15.94 0.41
CA TYR A 208 0.11 14.71 1.11
C TYR A 208 -0.99 13.93 0.40
N PRO A 209 -0.89 12.60 0.33
CA PRO A 209 0.31 11.77 0.27
C PRO A 209 0.83 11.70 -1.17
N HIS A 210 2.12 11.92 -1.36
CA HIS A 210 2.74 11.66 -2.64
C HIS A 210 2.97 10.15 -2.79
N PHE A 211 2.25 9.51 -3.69
CA PHE A 211 2.75 8.32 -4.33
C PHE A 211 3.64 8.78 -5.50
N PHE A 212 4.89 8.33 -5.52
CA PHE A 212 5.70 8.38 -6.71
C PHE A 212 5.45 7.09 -7.47
N TYR A 213 4.99 7.23 -8.70
CA TYR A 213 4.83 6.10 -9.60
C TYR A 213 6.10 5.92 -10.41
N LEU A 214 6.35 4.69 -10.82
CA LEU A 214 7.53 4.35 -11.61
C LEU A 214 7.63 5.17 -12.90
N ASP A 215 6.51 5.52 -13.50
CA ASP A 215 6.38 6.31 -14.73
C ASP A 215 6.29 7.82 -14.49
N ASP A 216 6.35 8.28 -13.24
CA ASP A 216 6.38 9.71 -12.93
C ASP A 216 7.67 10.35 -13.45
N LYS A 217 7.48 11.40 -14.22
CA LYS A 217 8.56 12.30 -14.58
C LYS A 217 8.57 13.47 -13.60
N ALA A 218 9.76 13.94 -13.25
CA ALA A 218 9.87 15.15 -12.46
C ALA A 218 9.13 16.31 -13.16
N LYS A 219 8.34 17.07 -12.39
CA LYS A 219 7.59 18.25 -12.88
C LYS A 219 8.54 19.44 -13.14
N THR A 220 9.63 19.21 -13.88
CA THR A 220 10.66 20.22 -14.16
C THR A 220 11.17 20.09 -15.58
N ASP A 221 11.46 21.22 -16.21
CA ASP A 221 12.17 21.29 -17.50
C ASP A 221 13.70 21.09 -17.33
N LYS A 222 14.17 20.86 -16.10
CA LYS A 222 15.57 20.63 -15.77
C LYS A 222 15.97 19.18 -16.04
N GLU A 223 17.23 18.96 -16.33
CA GLU A 223 17.78 17.62 -16.53
C GLU A 223 17.85 16.80 -15.24
N ARG A 224 17.84 17.45 -14.09
CA ARG A 224 17.94 16.84 -12.76
C ARG A 224 16.93 17.41 -11.79
N VAL A 225 16.54 16.58 -10.82
CA VAL A 225 15.65 16.92 -9.71
C VAL A 225 16.34 16.57 -8.40
N ALA A 226 16.03 17.32 -7.35
CA ALA A 226 16.44 17.01 -5.98
C ALA A 226 15.25 16.56 -5.15
N PHE A 227 15.50 15.62 -4.24
CA PHE A 227 14.56 15.17 -3.21
C PHE A 227 15.07 15.57 -1.84
N GLU A 228 14.19 16.08 -1.00
CA GLU A 228 14.38 16.16 0.45
C GLU A 228 14.03 14.82 1.07
N VAL A 229 14.99 14.20 1.77
CA VAL A 229 14.80 12.89 2.39
C VAL A 229 15.09 13.01 3.89
N LYS A 230 14.10 12.65 4.72
CA LYS A 230 14.15 12.87 6.17
C LYS A 230 13.69 11.65 6.95
N ASP A 231 14.42 11.34 8.01
CA ASP A 231 14.09 10.36 9.04
C ASP A 231 15.13 10.43 10.16
N ASP A 232 14.80 9.98 11.38
CA ASP A 232 15.75 9.91 12.51
C ASP A 232 16.89 8.91 12.28
N LYS A 233 16.77 8.00 11.31
CA LYS A 233 17.76 6.98 10.93
C LYS A 233 18.17 7.06 9.47
N ILE A 234 17.96 8.22 8.82
CA ILE A 234 18.22 8.37 7.39
C ILE A 234 19.68 8.12 7.03
N GLU A 235 20.61 8.44 7.91
CA GLU A 235 22.03 8.14 7.72
C GLU A 235 22.28 6.63 7.61
N GLN A 236 21.65 5.83 8.48
CA GLN A 236 21.72 4.37 8.41
C GLN A 236 21.08 3.83 7.13
N PHE A 237 19.94 4.41 6.73
CA PHE A 237 19.26 4.03 5.51
C PHE A 237 20.16 4.27 4.29
N PHE A 238 20.69 5.48 4.10
CA PHE A 238 21.57 5.79 2.98
C PHE A 238 22.86 4.99 2.98
N ASN A 239 23.37 4.62 4.15
CA ASN A 239 24.50 3.71 4.22
C ASN A 239 24.20 2.32 3.64
N MET A 240 22.94 1.88 3.62
CA MET A 240 22.56 0.58 3.06
C MET A 240 22.18 0.66 1.58
N VAL A 241 21.58 1.76 1.14
CA VAL A 241 20.97 1.86 -0.21
C VAL A 241 21.81 2.63 -1.22
N SER A 242 22.84 3.36 -0.77
CA SER A 242 23.71 4.16 -1.65
C SER A 242 25.16 3.72 -1.59
N SER A 243 25.95 4.02 -2.61
CA SER A 243 27.39 3.77 -2.64
C SER A 243 28.21 4.75 -1.79
N SER A 244 27.61 5.84 -1.33
CA SER A 244 28.29 6.85 -0.49
C SER A 244 28.61 6.34 0.90
N ASN A 245 29.77 6.69 1.46
CA ASN A 245 30.08 6.52 2.88
C ASN A 245 29.47 7.68 3.67
N VAL A 246 28.19 7.55 4.00
CA VAL A 246 27.38 8.63 4.59
C VAL A 246 27.89 9.04 5.97
N GLY A 247 28.44 8.11 6.75
CA GLY A 247 29.02 8.40 8.07
C GLY A 247 30.27 9.29 8.02
N ALA A 248 30.95 9.38 6.87
CA ALA A 248 32.10 10.26 6.67
C ALA A 248 31.71 11.69 6.22
N LEU A 249 30.47 11.90 5.76
CA LEU A 249 29.99 13.21 5.35
C LEU A 249 29.73 14.12 6.55
N LYS A 250 30.23 15.35 6.47
CA LYS A 250 29.89 16.42 7.42
C LYS A 250 28.66 17.17 6.92
N ASP A 251 28.02 17.90 7.80
CA ASP A 251 26.90 18.76 7.45
C ASP A 251 27.36 19.81 6.41
N GLY A 252 26.63 19.88 5.31
CA GLY A 252 26.94 20.72 4.15
C GLY A 252 27.77 20.01 3.06
N ASP A 253 28.37 18.85 3.33
CA ASP A 253 29.14 18.11 2.33
C ASP A 253 28.20 17.42 1.31
N SER A 254 28.73 17.26 0.09
CA SER A 254 28.06 16.52 -1.00
C SER A 254 29.01 15.50 -1.60
N GLN A 255 28.49 14.36 -2.01
CA GLN A 255 29.24 13.28 -2.62
C GLN A 255 28.46 12.67 -3.78
N ALA A 256 29.18 12.31 -4.86
CA ALA A 256 28.62 11.44 -5.89
C ALA A 256 28.17 10.11 -5.28
N THR A 257 27.04 9.61 -5.72
CA THR A 257 26.47 8.36 -5.21
C THR A 257 25.85 7.55 -6.33
N LYS A 258 25.72 6.26 -6.08
CA LYS A 258 25.01 5.33 -6.92
C LYS A 258 23.92 4.67 -6.08
N ILE A 259 22.70 4.68 -6.59
CA ILE A 259 21.56 3.95 -6.03
C ILE A 259 21.32 2.74 -6.90
N HIS A 260 21.45 1.55 -6.36
CA HIS A 260 21.12 0.32 -7.07
C HIS A 260 19.61 0.09 -7.05
N THR A 261 19.02 -0.09 -8.22
CA THR A 261 17.58 -0.37 -8.38
C THR A 261 17.39 -1.64 -9.22
N PRO A 262 16.22 -2.28 -9.19
CA PRO A 262 15.93 -3.43 -10.06
C PRO A 262 16.04 -3.14 -11.56
N GLN A 263 15.92 -1.86 -11.96
CA GLN A 263 16.02 -1.44 -13.36
C GLN A 263 17.42 -0.91 -13.74
N GLY A 264 18.39 -1.06 -12.86
CA GLY A 264 19.76 -0.59 -13.04
C GLY A 264 20.17 0.51 -12.08
N ASP A 265 21.41 0.94 -12.19
CA ASP A 265 21.98 1.92 -11.29
C ASP A 265 21.55 3.35 -11.66
N VAL A 266 21.14 4.12 -10.67
CA VAL A 266 20.87 5.56 -10.78
C VAL A 266 22.05 6.33 -10.22
N LEU A 267 22.67 7.19 -11.07
CA LEU A 267 23.75 8.06 -10.64
C LEU A 267 23.20 9.36 -10.06
N GLY A 268 23.56 9.62 -8.81
CA GLY A 268 23.08 10.77 -8.07
C GLY A 268 24.17 11.55 -7.34
N MET A 269 23.76 12.64 -6.73
CA MET A 269 24.54 13.41 -5.76
C MET A 269 23.80 13.42 -4.44
N LEU A 270 24.46 12.99 -3.38
CA LEU A 270 23.92 12.99 -2.02
C LEU A 270 24.56 14.10 -1.21
N SER A 271 23.75 14.98 -0.63
CA SER A 271 24.18 16.07 0.24
C SER A 271 23.61 15.88 1.63
N LYS A 272 24.47 16.00 2.65
CA LYS A 272 24.05 15.95 4.06
C LYS A 272 23.71 17.34 4.54
N VAL A 273 22.44 17.58 4.85
CA VAL A 273 22.01 18.83 5.49
C VAL A 273 22.28 18.75 7.01
N ASN A 274 21.90 17.63 7.62
CA ASN A 274 22.21 17.24 8.99
C ASN A 274 21.99 15.73 9.17
N SER A 275 22.09 15.21 10.39
CA SER A 275 21.95 13.77 10.70
C SER A 275 20.58 13.17 10.37
N GLU A 276 19.53 13.98 10.27
CA GLU A 276 18.14 13.57 10.03
C GLU A 276 17.61 14.01 8.66
N HIS A 277 18.42 14.73 7.87
CA HIS A 277 18.00 15.34 6.63
C HIS A 277 19.10 15.31 5.57
N PHE A 278 18.79 14.68 4.45
CA PHE A 278 19.64 14.61 3.27
C PHE A 278 18.90 15.13 2.04
N ARG A 279 19.66 15.55 1.05
CA ARG A 279 19.17 15.90 -0.28
C ARG A 279 19.79 14.96 -1.29
N LEU A 280 18.96 14.35 -2.14
CA LEU A 280 19.39 13.45 -3.20
C LEU A 280 19.03 14.05 -4.54
N SER A 281 20.04 14.36 -5.37
CA SER A 281 19.85 14.82 -6.74
C SER A 281 20.05 13.67 -7.72
N VAL A 282 19.08 13.46 -8.62
CA VAL A 282 19.07 12.39 -9.62
C VAL A 282 18.65 12.92 -10.99
N PRO A 283 18.88 12.19 -12.11
CA PRO A 283 18.30 12.55 -13.40
C PRO A 283 16.78 12.63 -13.32
N ALA A 284 16.20 13.66 -13.93
CA ALA A 284 14.75 13.91 -13.88
C ALA A 284 13.92 12.75 -14.47
N GLU A 285 14.44 12.06 -15.47
CA GLU A 285 13.82 10.89 -16.09
C GLU A 285 13.78 9.65 -15.18
N GLN A 286 14.64 9.59 -14.15
CA GLN A 286 14.72 8.50 -13.17
C GLN A 286 14.13 8.88 -11.81
N ALA A 287 13.45 10.00 -11.72
CA ALA A 287 12.90 10.51 -10.46
C ALA A 287 11.85 9.56 -9.87
N GLY A 288 10.89 9.11 -10.69
CA GLY A 288 9.85 8.19 -10.27
C GLY A 288 10.42 6.86 -9.77
N LEU A 289 11.33 6.25 -10.56
CA LEU A 289 12.03 5.01 -10.18
C LEU A 289 12.76 5.17 -8.84
N THR A 290 13.54 6.24 -8.69
CA THR A 290 14.33 6.45 -7.46
C THR A 290 13.45 6.64 -6.25
N ALA A 291 12.44 7.49 -6.37
CA ALA A 291 11.55 7.80 -5.26
C ALA A 291 10.68 6.59 -4.86
N ALA A 292 10.10 5.87 -5.82
CA ALA A 292 9.33 4.66 -5.56
C ALA A 292 10.20 3.59 -4.87
N TRP A 293 11.39 3.32 -5.42
CA TRP A 293 12.30 2.32 -4.88
C TRP A 293 12.75 2.62 -3.46
N LEU A 294 13.24 3.83 -3.18
CA LEU A 294 13.74 4.18 -1.85
C LEU A 294 12.62 4.19 -0.80
N ARG A 295 11.42 4.66 -1.14
CA ARG A 295 10.27 4.61 -0.23
C ARG A 295 9.85 3.19 0.09
N ASP A 296 9.76 2.33 -0.92
CA ASP A 296 9.35 0.93 -0.73
C ASP A 296 10.36 0.13 0.09
N LEU A 297 11.66 0.42 -0.07
CA LEU A 297 12.69 -0.14 0.81
C LEU A 297 12.51 0.32 2.26
N GLY A 298 12.25 1.62 2.47
CA GLY A 298 11.99 2.19 3.79
C GLY A 298 10.72 1.63 4.44
N ASP A 299 9.69 1.34 3.67
CA ASP A 299 8.46 0.69 4.17
C ASP A 299 8.68 -0.79 4.55
N GLY A 300 9.74 -1.42 4.01
CA GLY A 300 10.20 -2.73 4.42
C GLY A 300 9.40 -3.92 3.91
N PHE A 301 8.52 -3.72 2.92
CA PHE A 301 7.71 -4.78 2.32
C PHE A 301 8.27 -5.30 1.00
N VAL A 302 9.17 -4.55 0.34
CA VAL A 302 9.80 -4.97 -0.90
C VAL A 302 11.00 -5.87 -0.64
N GLN A 303 11.14 -6.92 -1.44
CA GLN A 303 12.33 -7.77 -1.44
C GLN A 303 13.42 -7.09 -2.27
N ALA A 304 14.51 -6.71 -1.62
CA ALA A 304 15.60 -5.97 -2.24
C ALA A 304 16.72 -6.86 -2.83
N ASP A 305 16.90 -8.04 -2.24
CA ASP A 305 17.92 -9.04 -2.61
C ASP A 305 17.47 -10.44 -2.19
N ASP A 306 18.35 -11.43 -2.28
CA ASP A 306 18.06 -12.83 -1.93
C ASP A 306 17.84 -13.05 -0.42
N ASP A 307 18.25 -12.11 0.44
CA ASP A 307 18.00 -12.18 1.87
C ASP A 307 16.63 -11.61 2.23
N ILE A 308 15.63 -12.48 2.30
CA ILE A 308 14.25 -12.11 2.66
C ILE A 308 14.16 -11.49 4.08
N LEU A 309 15.13 -11.73 4.96
CA LEU A 309 15.16 -11.19 6.31
C LEU A 309 15.79 -9.80 6.36
N ARG A 310 16.42 -9.34 5.28
CA ARG A 310 17.06 -8.02 5.23
C ARG A 310 16.05 -6.91 5.50
N LYS A 311 16.43 -6.02 6.39
CA LYS A 311 15.64 -4.85 6.76
C LYS A 311 16.40 -3.58 6.47
N PHE A 312 15.67 -2.61 5.94
CA PHE A 312 16.10 -1.23 5.86
C PHE A 312 15.45 -0.44 7.00
N THR A 313 16.11 0.61 7.42
CA THR A 313 15.52 1.55 8.39
C THR A 313 14.46 2.40 7.70
N GLY A 314 13.39 2.73 8.40
CA GLY A 314 12.30 3.54 7.86
C GLY A 314 11.02 3.43 8.71
N PRO A 315 9.90 3.97 8.27
CA PRO A 315 9.68 4.60 6.95
C PRO A 315 10.44 5.91 6.77
N ILE A 316 10.78 6.27 5.52
CA ILE A 316 11.42 7.55 5.21
C ILE A 316 10.42 8.56 4.63
N SER A 317 10.59 9.84 4.94
CA SER A 317 9.90 10.92 4.24
C SER A 317 10.73 11.35 3.05
N MET A 318 10.13 11.35 1.85
CA MET A 318 10.78 11.76 0.61
C MET A 318 9.83 12.62 -0.21
N VAL A 319 10.25 13.85 -0.52
CA VAL A 319 9.48 14.83 -1.30
C VAL A 319 10.39 15.54 -2.30
N GLU A 320 9.84 15.94 -3.44
CA GLU A 320 10.59 16.74 -4.42
C GLU A 320 10.94 18.10 -3.80
N SER A 321 12.22 18.48 -3.92
CA SER A 321 12.72 19.75 -3.38
C SER A 321 12.33 20.91 -4.28
N SER A 322 11.96 22.02 -3.68
CA SER A 322 11.81 23.29 -4.38
C SER A 322 13.16 23.97 -4.73
N GLU A 323 14.23 23.51 -4.10
CA GLU A 323 15.57 24.03 -4.34
C GLU A 323 16.22 23.41 -5.58
N GLU A 324 17.25 24.08 -6.09
CA GLU A 324 17.96 23.65 -7.28
C GLU A 324 18.71 22.33 -7.07
N ALA A 325 18.62 21.44 -8.06
CA ALA A 325 19.34 20.16 -8.05
C ALA A 325 20.85 20.38 -8.22
N PHE A 326 21.64 19.54 -7.56
CA PHE A 326 23.10 19.56 -7.68
C PHE A 326 23.51 18.93 -9.03
N PRO A 327 24.57 19.48 -9.71
CA PRO A 327 25.15 18.83 -10.87
C PRO A 327 25.81 17.49 -10.47
N GLN A 328 25.93 16.57 -11.41
CA GLN A 328 26.69 15.33 -11.23
C GLN A 328 28.18 15.65 -11.09
N SER A 329 28.87 14.97 -10.15
CA SER A 329 30.32 14.97 -10.08
C SER A 329 30.90 13.86 -10.96
N ASP A 330 32.12 14.09 -11.50
CA ASP A 330 32.91 13.08 -12.22
C ASP A 330 33.67 12.14 -11.28
N GLU A 331 33.55 12.30 -9.95
CA GLU A 331 34.18 11.43 -8.96
C GLU A 331 33.56 10.02 -8.99
N ASP A 332 34.38 9.01 -8.65
CA ASP A 332 33.89 7.64 -8.52
C ASP A 332 32.84 7.58 -7.38
N PRO A 333 31.61 7.21 -7.66
CA PRO A 333 30.56 7.14 -6.64
C PRO A 333 30.72 5.97 -5.68
N ILE A 334 31.74 5.11 -5.81
CA ILE A 334 31.94 3.92 -4.98
C ILE A 334 32.94 4.22 -3.88
N SER A 335 32.51 4.11 -2.61
CA SER A 335 33.38 4.17 -1.46
C SER A 335 34.02 2.81 -1.17
N SER A 336 35.36 2.73 -1.29
CA SER A 336 36.13 1.50 -0.97
C SER A 336 36.11 1.12 0.51
N GLU A 337 35.70 2.03 1.40
CA GLU A 337 35.65 1.82 2.85
C GLU A 337 34.32 1.23 3.34
N LYS A 338 33.36 1.04 2.43
CA LYS A 338 32.01 0.65 2.79
C LYS A 338 31.88 -0.88 2.85
N PRO A 339 31.46 -1.44 4.00
CA PRO A 339 31.39 -2.89 4.15
C PRO A 339 30.24 -3.52 3.36
N TYR A 340 29.15 -2.80 3.16
CA TYR A 340 27.97 -3.28 2.45
C TYR A 340 27.10 -2.11 1.95
N TYR A 341 26.55 -2.24 0.74
CA TYR A 341 25.34 -1.53 0.28
C TYR A 341 24.62 -2.39 -0.74
N LEU A 342 23.32 -2.11 -0.96
CA LEU A 342 22.53 -2.79 -1.96
C LEU A 342 23.15 -2.58 -3.35
N GLY A 343 23.40 -3.66 -4.11
CA GLY A 343 24.08 -3.62 -5.41
C GLY A 343 25.59 -3.85 -5.37
N MET A 344 26.21 -4.10 -4.21
CA MET A 344 27.51 -4.74 -4.16
C MET A 344 27.36 -6.18 -4.64
N GLY A 345 28.05 -6.53 -5.74
CA GLY A 345 28.02 -7.88 -6.31
C GLY A 345 28.33 -8.97 -5.29
N GLU A 346 27.83 -10.16 -5.52
CA GLU A 346 28.02 -11.35 -4.70
C GLU A 346 29.50 -11.54 -4.37
N GLY A 347 29.85 -11.55 -3.11
CA GLY A 347 31.13 -12.04 -2.64
C GLY A 347 31.94 -11.23 -1.64
N LYS A 348 31.46 -10.14 -1.06
CA LYS A 348 32.17 -9.45 0.03
C LYS A 348 31.22 -8.97 1.13
N GLY A 349 30.74 -9.91 1.91
CA GLY A 349 30.00 -9.66 3.12
C GLY A 349 30.16 -10.84 4.06
N GLU A 350 31.34 -11.04 4.59
CA GLU A 350 31.49 -11.79 5.84
C GLU A 350 31.11 -10.82 6.97
N ALA A 351 30.03 -11.19 7.69
CA ALA A 351 29.41 -10.43 8.77
C ALA A 351 30.23 -10.43 10.05
#